data_dbd5cd4cd9981c9974ae69a2c1d9d09f
#
_entry.id   dbd5cd4cd9981c9974ae69a2c1d9d09f
#
_cell.length_a   1.000
_cell.length_b   1.000
_cell.length_c   1.000
_cell.angle_alpha   90.00
_cell.angle_beta   90.00
_cell.angle_gamma   90.00
#
_symmetry.space_group_name_H-M   'P 1'
#
loop_
_entity.id
_entity.type
_entity.pdbx_description
1 polymer ?
#
loop_
_entity_poly.entity_id
_entity_poly.type
_entity_poly.pdbx_seq_one_letter_code
_entity_poly.pdbx_strand_id
1 'polypeptide(L)'
;MSQLWMPVSDADHIEGRRNAPMTLLEYGDFECPYCAETYPVIKAVQDTIGLNMRFVFRHFPLTRLHPHAEHAAEISEAANTIDRFWEMHDILFENQTALDDTHLLIEARAVGLDDETARMAFDGRYADHIKKDFRGGVRSGVNGTPCLFVNGQRYDGPRDVEAIVAALEATIPDSSRFDA
;
A
#
# COMPACT_ATOMS: atom_id res chain seq x y z
N MET A 1 -8.81 -20.46 -0.37
CA MET A 1 -8.40 -19.06 -0.17
C MET A 1 -6.90 -18.97 -0.39
N SER A 2 -6.43 -18.00 -1.18
CA SER A 2 -4.99 -17.82 -1.42
C SER A 2 -4.34 -17.23 -0.17
N GLN A 3 -3.14 -17.71 0.14
CA GLN A 3 -2.35 -17.22 1.26
C GLN A 3 -1.20 -16.36 0.74
N LEU A 4 -0.81 -15.38 1.51
CA LEU A 4 0.32 -14.52 1.21
C LEU A 4 1.61 -15.37 1.09
N TRP A 5 2.23 -15.37 -0.09
CA TRP A 5 3.42 -16.16 -0.36
C TRP A 5 4.66 -15.62 0.39
N MET A 6 4.79 -14.30 0.48
CA MET A 6 5.83 -13.62 1.24
C MET A 6 5.23 -13.05 2.53
N PRO A 7 5.60 -13.56 3.72
CA PRO A 7 5.17 -12.95 4.98
C PRO A 7 5.58 -11.47 5.06
N VAL A 8 4.83 -10.70 5.85
CA VAL A 8 5.20 -9.31 6.17
C VAL A 8 6.51 -9.29 6.95
N SER A 9 7.40 -8.39 6.58
CA SER A 9 8.74 -8.23 7.14
C SER A 9 9.10 -6.76 7.35
N ASP A 10 10.25 -6.47 7.96
CA ASP A 10 10.75 -5.11 8.16
C ASP A 10 11.12 -4.38 6.86
N ALA A 11 11.20 -5.12 5.73
CA ALA A 11 11.43 -4.53 4.42
C ALA A 11 10.14 -4.01 3.75
N ASP A 12 8.98 -4.23 4.36
CA ASP A 12 7.71 -3.72 3.84
C ASP A 12 7.43 -2.29 4.34
N HIS A 13 6.65 -1.55 3.57
CA HIS A 13 6.06 -0.29 4.02
C HIS A 13 4.93 -0.59 5.00
N ILE A 14 5.16 -0.26 6.26
CA ILE A 14 4.23 -0.54 7.36
C ILE A 14 3.81 0.78 8.02
N GLU A 15 2.52 1.06 8.04
CA GLU A 15 1.91 2.11 8.83
C GLU A 15 1.26 1.51 10.09
N GLY A 16 1.46 2.17 11.24
CA GLY A 16 1.02 1.67 12.53
C GLY A 16 2.10 0.86 13.28
N ARG A 17 1.70 0.16 14.33
CA ARG A 17 2.64 -0.60 15.16
C ARG A 17 3.11 -1.88 14.46
N ARG A 18 4.43 -2.07 14.32
CA ARG A 18 5.00 -3.26 13.66
C ARG A 18 4.53 -4.61 14.23
N ASN A 19 4.23 -4.64 15.54
CA ASN A 19 3.76 -5.82 16.25
C ASN A 19 2.24 -5.82 16.51
N ALA A 20 1.47 -5.00 15.79
CA ALA A 20 0.02 -5.00 15.90
C ALA A 20 -0.56 -6.39 15.59
N PRO A 21 -1.56 -6.86 16.36
CA PRO A 21 -2.13 -8.19 16.18
C PRO A 21 -2.90 -8.37 14.88
N MET A 22 -3.42 -7.28 14.32
CA MET A 22 -4.13 -7.27 13.04
C MET A 22 -3.26 -6.66 11.94
N THR A 23 -3.25 -7.30 10.78
CA THR A 23 -2.55 -6.82 9.58
C THR A 23 -3.53 -6.75 8.42
N LEU A 24 -3.70 -5.56 7.86
CA LEU A 24 -4.30 -5.37 6.55
C LEU A 24 -3.16 -5.09 5.56
N LEU A 25 -3.04 -5.92 4.52
CA LEU A 25 -2.05 -5.71 3.46
C LEU A 25 -2.79 -5.47 2.15
N GLU A 26 -2.37 -4.45 1.42
CA GLU A 26 -2.81 -4.15 0.07
C GLU A 26 -1.67 -4.38 -0.93
N TYR A 27 -1.96 -5.11 -2.00
CA TYR A 27 -1.24 -4.96 -3.26
C TYR A 27 -1.97 -3.90 -4.07
N GLY A 28 -1.32 -2.75 -4.22
CA GLY A 28 -1.91 -1.54 -4.78
C GLY A 28 -1.15 -0.98 -5.99
N ASP A 29 -1.86 -0.14 -6.73
CA ASP A 29 -1.38 0.59 -7.89
C ASP A 29 -1.92 2.02 -7.79
N PHE A 30 -1.02 2.99 -7.75
CA PHE A 30 -1.39 4.40 -7.55
C PHE A 30 -2.26 4.99 -8.66
N GLU A 31 -2.22 4.43 -9.87
CA GLU A 31 -3.06 4.88 -10.99
C GLU A 31 -4.36 4.08 -11.14
N CYS A 32 -4.55 3.02 -10.32
CA CYS A 32 -5.76 2.21 -10.38
C CYS A 32 -6.94 2.94 -9.70
N PRO A 33 -8.06 3.20 -10.42
CA PRO A 33 -9.19 3.92 -9.84
C PRO A 33 -9.84 3.17 -8.67
N TYR A 34 -9.84 1.84 -8.70
CA TYR A 34 -10.36 1.03 -7.59
C TYR A 34 -9.47 1.09 -6.34
N CYS A 35 -8.16 1.33 -6.48
CA CYS A 35 -7.29 1.62 -5.34
C CYS A 35 -7.62 2.98 -4.74
N ALA A 36 -7.86 4.01 -5.56
CA ALA A 36 -8.29 5.32 -5.08
C ALA A 36 -9.65 5.28 -4.36
N GLU A 37 -10.59 4.46 -4.85
CA GLU A 37 -11.87 4.23 -4.15
C GLU A 37 -11.67 3.50 -2.81
N THR A 38 -10.67 2.62 -2.71
CA THR A 38 -10.39 1.83 -1.51
C THR A 38 -9.55 2.61 -0.48
N TYR A 39 -8.72 3.56 -0.92
CA TYR A 39 -7.87 4.38 -0.06
C TYR A 39 -8.60 5.03 1.12
N PRO A 40 -9.70 5.81 0.94
CA PRO A 40 -10.43 6.40 2.06
C PRO A 40 -11.08 5.34 2.97
N VAL A 41 -11.44 4.18 2.45
CA VAL A 41 -11.96 3.07 3.26
C VAL A 41 -10.86 2.52 4.18
N ILE A 42 -9.64 2.33 3.66
CA ILE A 42 -8.50 1.86 4.46
C ILE A 42 -8.17 2.86 5.56
N LYS A 43 -8.13 4.18 5.27
CA LYS A 43 -7.94 5.21 6.29
C LYS A 43 -9.01 5.15 7.39
N ALA A 44 -10.28 4.98 7.03
CA ALA A 44 -11.36 4.83 8.01
C ALA A 44 -11.25 3.52 8.83
N VAL A 45 -10.77 2.43 8.25
CA VAL A 45 -10.47 1.17 8.98
C VAL A 45 -9.33 1.39 9.98
N GLN A 46 -8.27 2.10 9.57
CA GLN A 46 -7.15 2.45 10.46
C GLN A 46 -7.63 3.29 11.64
N ASP A 47 -8.46 4.31 11.40
CA ASP A 47 -9.04 5.16 12.44
C ASP A 47 -9.94 4.37 13.40
N THR A 48 -10.69 3.40 12.88
CA THR A 48 -11.62 2.58 13.68
C THR A 48 -10.87 1.61 14.59
N ILE A 49 -9.85 0.93 14.10
CA ILE A 49 -9.11 -0.11 14.84
C ILE A 49 -7.97 0.49 15.66
N GLY A 50 -7.40 1.59 15.19
CA GLY A 50 -6.31 2.30 15.87
C GLY A 50 -5.05 1.45 16.02
N LEU A 51 -4.46 1.46 17.21
CA LEU A 51 -3.15 0.86 17.50
C LEU A 51 -3.08 -0.68 17.40
N ASN A 52 -4.23 -1.35 17.28
CA ASN A 52 -4.32 -2.81 17.18
C ASN A 52 -4.13 -3.31 15.74
N MET A 53 -3.98 -2.40 14.79
CA MET A 53 -3.78 -2.73 13.38
C MET A 53 -2.48 -2.12 12.85
N ARG A 54 -1.86 -2.83 11.91
CA ARG A 54 -0.88 -2.27 10.98
C ARG A 54 -1.41 -2.40 9.56
N PHE A 55 -1.18 -1.37 8.76
CA PHE A 55 -1.41 -1.39 7.34
C PHE A 55 -0.08 -1.64 6.62
N VAL A 56 -0.12 -2.44 5.56
CA VAL A 56 1.05 -2.78 4.74
C VAL A 56 0.70 -2.50 3.28
N PHE A 57 1.51 -1.71 2.61
CA PHE A 57 1.38 -1.46 1.18
C PHE A 57 2.49 -2.18 0.41
N ARG A 58 2.14 -2.86 -0.67
CA ARG A 58 3.06 -3.48 -1.63
C ARG A 58 2.70 -3.06 -3.03
N HIS A 59 3.69 -2.71 -3.80
CA HIS A 59 3.54 -2.28 -5.18
C HIS A 59 3.07 -3.40 -6.10
N PHE A 60 2.03 -3.09 -6.89
CA PHE A 60 1.57 -3.97 -7.95
C PHE A 60 1.16 -3.14 -9.19
N PRO A 61 2.10 -2.37 -9.80
CA PRO A 61 1.81 -1.49 -10.92
C PRO A 61 1.37 -2.28 -12.15
N LEU A 62 0.18 -1.98 -12.67
CA LEU A 62 -0.39 -2.60 -13.87
C LEU A 62 0.01 -1.81 -15.11
N THR A 63 1.29 -1.71 -15.41
CA THR A 63 1.92 -0.84 -16.43
C THR A 63 1.35 -0.99 -17.85
N ARG A 64 0.66 -2.10 -18.15
CA ARG A 64 -0.03 -2.29 -19.43
C ARG A 64 -1.38 -1.56 -19.51
N LEU A 65 -1.97 -1.21 -18.37
CA LEU A 65 -3.26 -0.52 -18.24
C LEU A 65 -3.06 0.91 -17.76
N HIS A 66 -2.07 1.13 -16.91
CA HIS A 66 -1.80 2.36 -16.17
C HIS A 66 -0.39 2.85 -16.52
N PRO A 67 -0.26 3.81 -17.46
CA PRO A 67 1.05 4.21 -18.01
C PRO A 67 1.95 4.92 -17.00
N HIS A 68 1.40 5.53 -15.95
CA HIS A 68 2.16 6.25 -14.91
C HIS A 68 2.40 5.43 -13.64
N ALA A 69 1.82 4.24 -13.53
CA ALA A 69 1.87 3.42 -12.31
C ALA A 69 3.28 3.05 -11.86
N GLU A 70 4.20 2.80 -12.81
CA GLU A 70 5.60 2.47 -12.49
C GLU A 70 6.33 3.69 -11.92
N HIS A 71 6.24 4.86 -12.56
CA HIS A 71 6.87 6.08 -12.07
C HIS A 71 6.25 6.56 -10.74
N ALA A 72 4.94 6.39 -10.55
CA ALA A 72 4.30 6.66 -9.26
C ALA A 72 4.83 5.75 -8.14
N ALA A 73 5.06 4.48 -8.42
CA ALA A 73 5.71 3.57 -7.49
C ALA A 73 7.17 3.97 -7.21
N GLU A 74 7.95 4.31 -8.25
CA GLU A 74 9.34 4.72 -8.12
C GLU A 74 9.51 6.01 -7.31
N ILE A 75 8.64 7.00 -7.50
CA ILE A 75 8.70 8.26 -6.75
C ILE A 75 8.33 8.07 -5.27
N SER A 76 7.40 7.14 -4.96
CA SER A 76 7.09 6.80 -3.58
C SER A 76 8.25 6.10 -2.87
N GLU A 77 9.00 5.25 -3.58
CA GLU A 77 10.23 4.66 -3.08
C GLU A 77 11.35 5.70 -2.89
N ALA A 78 11.43 6.69 -3.79
CA ALA A 78 12.36 7.80 -3.59
C ALA A 78 12.02 8.59 -2.31
N ALA A 79 10.75 8.88 -2.06
CA ALA A 79 10.29 9.54 -0.83
C ALA A 79 10.59 8.69 0.43
N ASN A 80 10.60 7.36 0.31
CA ASN A 80 11.01 6.47 1.40
C ASN A 80 12.46 6.70 1.85
N THR A 81 13.35 7.19 0.99
CA THR A 81 14.76 7.48 1.36
C THR A 81 14.90 8.61 2.38
N ILE A 82 13.85 9.40 2.55
CA ILE A 82 13.75 10.49 3.54
C ILE A 82 12.62 10.26 4.55
N ASP A 83 12.19 8.99 4.73
CA ASP A 83 11.12 8.57 5.63
C ASP A 83 9.75 9.26 5.34
N ARG A 84 9.45 9.51 4.04
CA ARG A 84 8.22 10.17 3.56
C ARG A 84 7.39 9.29 2.62
N PHE A 85 7.53 7.96 2.74
CA PHE A 85 6.74 7.05 1.92
C PHE A 85 5.24 7.27 2.07
N TRP A 86 4.75 7.36 3.30
CA TRP A 86 3.32 7.44 3.57
C TRP A 86 2.70 8.78 3.17
N GLU A 87 3.43 9.88 3.36
CA GLU A 87 2.99 11.19 2.86
C GLU A 87 2.91 11.19 1.33
N MET A 88 3.88 10.58 0.64
CA MET A 88 3.83 10.46 -0.82
C MET A 88 2.71 9.52 -1.26
N HIS A 89 2.53 8.36 -0.59
CA HIS A 89 1.45 7.42 -0.83
C HIS A 89 0.08 8.12 -0.78
N ASP A 90 -0.17 8.91 0.25
CA ASP A 90 -1.44 9.61 0.44
C ASP A 90 -1.65 10.67 -0.66
N ILE A 91 -0.63 11.49 -0.94
CA ILE A 91 -0.67 12.51 -2.00
C ILE A 91 -0.96 11.87 -3.38
N LEU A 92 -0.32 10.74 -3.71
CA LEU A 92 -0.53 10.08 -4.99
C LEU A 92 -1.96 9.58 -5.18
N PHE A 93 -2.61 9.06 -4.14
CA PHE A 93 -4.03 8.68 -4.20
C PHE A 93 -4.96 9.88 -4.22
N GLU A 94 -4.66 10.94 -3.47
CA GLU A 94 -5.45 12.17 -3.43
C GLU A 94 -5.40 12.94 -4.76
N ASN A 95 -4.29 12.85 -5.49
CA ASN A 95 -4.05 13.52 -6.78
C ASN A 95 -3.99 12.54 -7.97
N GLN A 96 -4.72 11.42 -7.92
CA GLN A 96 -4.63 10.33 -8.89
C GLN A 96 -4.84 10.76 -10.36
N THR A 97 -5.49 11.87 -10.62
CA THR A 97 -5.69 12.40 -11.97
C THR A 97 -4.48 13.12 -12.54
N ALA A 98 -3.40 13.28 -11.78
CA ALA A 98 -2.20 14.05 -12.11
C ALA A 98 -0.93 13.24 -11.73
N LEU A 99 -0.71 12.10 -12.39
CA LEU A 99 0.42 11.18 -12.13
C LEU A 99 1.46 11.17 -13.25
N ASP A 100 1.41 12.12 -14.20
CA ASP A 100 2.52 12.27 -15.15
C ASP A 100 3.79 12.80 -14.45
N ASP A 101 4.95 12.59 -15.08
CA ASP A 101 6.26 12.89 -14.50
C ASP A 101 6.38 14.33 -13.96
N THR A 102 5.72 15.28 -14.63
CA THR A 102 5.76 16.70 -14.20
C THR A 102 5.08 16.87 -12.86
N HIS A 103 3.89 16.28 -12.69
CA HIS A 103 3.13 16.35 -11.45
C HIS A 103 3.80 15.51 -10.34
N LEU A 104 4.30 14.32 -10.67
CA LEU A 104 5.07 13.51 -9.70
C LEU A 104 6.27 14.25 -9.13
N LEU A 105 7.00 15.06 -9.94
CA LEU A 105 8.10 15.89 -9.47
C LEU A 105 7.62 17.06 -8.59
N ILE A 106 6.43 17.58 -8.82
CA ILE A 106 5.84 18.63 -7.97
C ILE A 106 5.50 18.05 -6.59
N GLU A 107 4.84 16.88 -6.57
CA GLU A 107 4.47 16.20 -5.32
C GLU A 107 5.70 15.74 -4.53
N ALA A 108 6.74 15.27 -5.22
CA ALA A 108 8.02 14.93 -4.59
C ALA A 108 8.63 16.12 -3.83
N ARG A 109 8.59 17.32 -4.40
CA ARG A 109 9.03 18.53 -3.71
C ARG A 109 8.15 18.88 -2.52
N ALA A 110 6.83 18.65 -2.63
CA ALA A 110 5.89 18.94 -1.55
C ALA A 110 6.19 18.08 -0.30
N VAL A 111 6.65 16.84 -0.47
CA VAL A 111 7.07 15.99 0.64
C VAL A 111 8.54 16.22 1.08
N GLY A 112 9.26 17.12 0.41
CA GLY A 112 10.63 17.51 0.77
C GLY A 112 11.74 16.72 0.08
N LEU A 113 11.42 15.96 -0.98
CA LEU A 113 12.44 15.29 -1.79
C LEU A 113 13.13 16.32 -2.69
N ASP A 114 14.45 16.26 -2.80
CA ASP A 114 15.21 17.14 -3.68
C ASP A 114 15.00 16.76 -5.17
N ASP A 115 15.16 17.76 -6.05
CA ASP A 115 14.90 17.63 -7.48
C ASP A 115 15.79 16.60 -8.20
N GLU A 116 17.01 16.41 -7.75
CA GLU A 116 17.95 15.46 -8.34
C GLU A 116 17.51 14.03 -8.01
N THR A 117 17.28 13.75 -6.72
CA THR A 117 16.78 12.46 -6.25
C THR A 117 15.43 12.10 -6.89
N ALA A 118 14.51 13.07 -6.99
CA ALA A 118 13.21 12.88 -7.63
C ALA A 118 13.33 12.48 -9.12
N ARG A 119 14.15 13.19 -9.91
CA ARG A 119 14.37 12.85 -11.32
C ARG A 119 15.06 11.51 -11.51
N MET A 120 16.00 11.19 -10.62
CA MET A 120 16.72 9.91 -10.65
C MET A 120 15.83 8.73 -10.24
N ALA A 121 14.66 8.96 -9.64
CA ALA A 121 13.72 7.90 -9.33
C ALA A 121 13.29 7.14 -10.58
N PHE A 122 13.08 7.83 -11.68
CA PHE A 122 12.61 7.28 -12.95
C PHE A 122 13.68 6.53 -13.77
N ASP A 123 14.91 6.42 -13.26
CA ASP A 123 15.99 5.66 -13.87
C ASP A 123 15.95 4.15 -13.53
N GLY A 124 14.88 3.69 -12.89
CA GLY A 124 14.69 2.28 -12.51
C GLY A 124 15.49 1.83 -11.29
N ARG A 125 16.06 2.76 -10.49
CA ARG A 125 16.86 2.43 -9.30
C ARG A 125 16.07 1.70 -8.22
N TYR A 126 14.73 1.90 -8.18
CA TYR A 126 13.82 1.24 -7.24
C TYR A 126 13.11 0.03 -7.85
N ALA A 127 13.36 -0.26 -9.12
CA ALA A 127 12.68 -1.32 -9.86
C ALA A 127 12.81 -2.70 -9.20
N ASP A 128 13.92 -3.00 -8.52
CA ASP A 128 14.10 -4.30 -7.87
C ASP A 128 13.15 -4.50 -6.70
N HIS A 129 12.88 -3.46 -5.88
CA HIS A 129 11.90 -3.51 -4.80
C HIS A 129 10.50 -3.69 -5.37
N ILE A 130 10.09 -2.84 -6.30
CA ILE A 130 8.78 -2.88 -6.96
C ILE A 130 8.53 -4.24 -7.63
N LYS A 131 9.53 -4.77 -8.37
CA LYS A 131 9.47 -6.09 -9.00
C LYS A 131 9.39 -7.23 -7.99
N LYS A 132 10.04 -7.11 -6.83
CA LYS A 132 9.94 -8.09 -5.74
C LYS A 132 8.52 -8.15 -5.22
N ASP A 133 7.90 -7.01 -4.93
CA ASP A 133 6.50 -6.92 -4.50
C ASP A 133 5.56 -7.50 -5.54
N PHE A 134 5.68 -7.06 -6.79
CA PHE A 134 4.88 -7.57 -7.91
C PHE A 134 4.95 -9.10 -8.03
N ARG A 135 6.17 -9.67 -8.00
CA ARG A 135 6.36 -11.13 -8.07
C ARG A 135 5.77 -11.84 -6.85
N GLY A 136 5.90 -11.23 -5.66
CA GLY A 136 5.27 -11.72 -4.44
C GLY A 136 3.75 -11.75 -4.56
N GLY A 137 3.16 -10.70 -5.11
CA GLY A 137 1.74 -10.61 -5.40
C GLY A 137 1.27 -11.70 -6.37
N VAL A 138 1.93 -11.86 -7.51
CA VAL A 138 1.60 -12.93 -8.49
C VAL A 138 1.62 -14.31 -7.83
N ARG A 139 2.64 -14.59 -7.00
CA ARG A 139 2.74 -15.88 -6.28
C ARG A 139 1.68 -16.02 -5.19
N SER A 140 1.17 -14.92 -4.65
CA SER A 140 0.04 -14.89 -3.70
C SER A 140 -1.33 -14.99 -4.38
N GLY A 141 -1.36 -15.08 -5.73
CA GLY A 141 -2.60 -15.16 -6.51
C GLY A 141 -3.23 -13.80 -6.81
N VAL A 142 -2.47 -12.69 -6.67
CA VAL A 142 -2.92 -11.36 -7.09
C VAL A 142 -3.02 -11.30 -8.61
N ASN A 143 -4.17 -10.88 -9.12
CA ASN A 143 -4.48 -10.77 -10.55
C ASN A 143 -5.08 -9.42 -10.94
N GLY A 144 -5.08 -8.45 -10.02
CA GLY A 144 -5.57 -7.08 -10.18
C GLY A 144 -5.45 -6.32 -8.88
N THR A 145 -5.70 -5.02 -8.94
CA THR A 145 -5.59 -4.10 -7.80
C THR A 145 -6.92 -3.38 -7.55
N PRO A 146 -7.25 -3.04 -6.29
CA PRO A 146 -6.54 -3.46 -5.09
C PRO A 146 -6.77 -4.94 -4.79
N CYS A 147 -5.78 -5.62 -4.19
CA CYS A 147 -5.96 -6.97 -3.67
C CYS A 147 -5.56 -6.98 -2.19
N LEU A 148 -6.53 -7.25 -1.33
CA LEU A 148 -6.37 -7.15 0.11
C LEU A 148 -6.07 -8.52 0.74
N PHE A 149 -5.27 -8.50 1.81
CA PHE A 149 -4.98 -9.65 2.66
C PHE A 149 -5.18 -9.26 4.13
N VAL A 150 -5.93 -10.08 4.86
CA VAL A 150 -6.16 -9.95 6.30
C VAL A 150 -5.36 -11.03 7.01
N ASN A 151 -4.40 -10.64 7.85
CA ASN A 151 -3.48 -11.55 8.54
C ASN A 151 -2.90 -12.65 7.62
N GLY A 152 -2.52 -12.25 6.38
CA GLY A 152 -1.90 -13.15 5.40
C GLY A 152 -2.87 -14.00 4.58
N GLN A 153 -4.18 -13.96 4.84
CA GLN A 153 -5.21 -14.62 4.04
C GLN A 153 -5.83 -13.63 3.07
N ARG A 154 -5.99 -14.01 1.80
CA ARG A 154 -6.64 -13.17 0.80
C ARG A 154 -8.06 -12.84 1.22
N TYR A 155 -8.41 -11.58 1.16
CA TYR A 155 -9.72 -11.05 1.45
C TYR A 155 -10.46 -10.75 0.13
N ASP A 156 -11.53 -11.48 -0.12
CA ASP A 156 -12.38 -11.32 -1.31
C ASP A 156 -13.80 -10.81 -0.95
N GLY A 157 -13.97 -10.25 0.28
CA GLY A 157 -15.22 -9.68 0.78
C GLY A 157 -15.50 -8.27 0.26
N PRO A 158 -16.61 -7.63 0.72
CA PRO A 158 -16.92 -6.25 0.42
C PRO A 158 -15.82 -5.29 0.88
N ARG A 159 -15.54 -4.26 0.07
CA ARG A 159 -14.53 -3.23 0.40
C ARG A 159 -15.20 -2.01 1.03
N ASP A 160 -15.91 -2.24 2.12
CA ASP A 160 -16.44 -1.21 3.01
C ASP A 160 -15.81 -1.36 4.41
N VAL A 161 -15.94 -0.33 5.22
CA VAL A 161 -15.28 -0.23 6.52
C VAL A 161 -15.74 -1.35 7.46
N GLU A 162 -17.06 -1.57 7.55
CA GLU A 162 -17.64 -2.54 8.47
C GLU A 162 -17.19 -3.98 8.14
N ALA A 163 -17.18 -4.34 6.86
CA ALA A 163 -16.80 -5.67 6.42
C ALA A 163 -15.31 -5.95 6.65
N ILE A 164 -14.43 -4.97 6.37
CA ILE A 164 -12.99 -5.12 6.58
C ILE A 164 -12.67 -5.16 8.09
N VAL A 165 -13.27 -4.30 8.90
CA VAL A 165 -13.12 -4.31 10.36
C VAL A 165 -13.54 -5.66 10.93
N ALA A 166 -14.73 -6.16 10.56
CA ALA A 166 -15.21 -7.47 11.02
C ALA A 166 -14.27 -8.62 10.62
N ALA A 167 -13.71 -8.57 9.40
CA ALA A 167 -12.76 -9.58 8.94
C ALA A 167 -11.44 -9.54 9.74
N LEU A 168 -10.94 -8.34 10.08
CA LEU A 168 -9.74 -8.18 10.90
C LEU A 168 -9.98 -8.68 12.33
N GLU A 169 -11.08 -8.27 12.96
CA GLU A 169 -11.44 -8.68 14.32
C GLU A 169 -11.67 -10.18 14.44
N ALA A 170 -12.21 -10.84 13.40
CA ALA A 170 -12.41 -12.28 13.38
C ALA A 170 -11.09 -13.08 13.43
N THR A 171 -9.93 -12.45 13.17
CA THR A 171 -8.61 -13.09 13.26
C THR A 171 -8.05 -13.11 14.67
N ILE A 172 -8.62 -12.33 15.60
CA ILE A 172 -8.18 -12.23 16.99
C ILE A 172 -8.93 -13.25 17.84
N PRO A 173 -8.25 -14.12 18.59
CA PRO A 173 -8.90 -15.02 19.55
C PRO A 173 -9.69 -14.23 20.60
N ASP A 174 -10.86 -14.73 21.02
CA ASP A 174 -11.77 -14.04 21.96
C ASP A 174 -11.12 -13.63 23.30
N SER A 175 -10.06 -14.33 23.72
CA SER A 175 -9.33 -14.05 24.96
C SER A 175 -8.54 -12.73 24.95
N SER A 176 -8.28 -12.12 23.79
CA SER A 176 -7.53 -10.85 23.65
C SER A 176 -8.44 -9.62 23.50
N ARG A 177 -9.75 -9.81 23.43
CA ARG A 177 -10.73 -8.70 23.35
C ARG A 177 -10.99 -8.01 24.67
N PHE A 178 -10.50 -8.55 25.80
CA PHE A 178 -10.83 -8.09 27.14
C PHE A 178 -9.70 -7.37 27.90
N ASP A 179 -8.53 -7.19 27.31
CA ASP A 179 -7.41 -6.44 27.92
C ASP A 179 -7.23 -5.08 27.22
N ALA A 180 -8.20 -4.19 27.42
CA ALA A 180 -8.13 -2.77 27.03
C ALA A 180 -8.33 -1.87 28.25
#